data_dfe34d08a8386cb9e404ac3ad6e5f427
#
_entry.id   dfe34d08a8386cb9e404ac3ad6e5f427
#
_cell.length_a   1.000
_cell.length_b   1.000
_cell.length_c   1.000
_cell.angle_alpha   90.00
_cell.angle_beta   90.00
_cell.angle_gamma   90.00
#
_symmetry.space_group_name_H-M   'P 1'
#
loop_
_entity.id
_entity.type
_entity.pdbx_description
1 polymer ?
#
loop_
_entity_poly.entity_id
_entity_poly.type
_entity_poly.pdbx_seq_one_letter_code
_entity_poly.pdbx_strand_id
1 'polypeptide(L)'
;MSPDIDRRTFLTGIGAVGTAAIAGCSDEDPVEGNGNGDGNGNGNGNGNGDGNGNGNGNGDGNGNGSSEGGQIQLVQIPQETTDPIGVAGPINAWTNWQTHEQLFAYEQGTPPVTGLLAEEYTVSDDYLTYTFTLREGVTLHNGDEMTADDVVYSWRRLAESPNNRGHADRIVRGPMSVDHEVTEDDETVPGSLALEAVDEYTVEMTLETPFHGTLGNLADPRLSVIPEGIVGDIEGYEGEYDYDEWLSSHLHGSGPFQLANWDRGSEIVLERFEDYHGSVADADGVRLQILGDPNAVYTTAVNEGNIDIFDLPQSQFDPELLSVEEELGGDRREGTYGPVTNDETLNYGETSLPRTQYAIFNTQRVDKPARQAIAYLVNQETITQTALRGQGTPAYLLTPPSGFPGGPEAYHELARNDYPYGYAQSDIESARQVMEEAGYSEDSMYETTIQHPSDRQASEWSSIASLIQDQAEAAHIDVSIEEAPSSTLTSRAFEGEITIFLVWNALNWLEADAMLRFAYPNQFTWSRWGAEVDFEYEGLSEAAQQATDAWERYEQHQTPSDSDQQARNEAYLQIERANWQDMTMLPLWHPIEELYWYDWVEGFEMHGSQRRPALNNVSLTR
;
A
#
# COMPACT_ATOMS: atom_id res chain seq x y z
N MET A 1 -9.25 -38.47 10.91
CA MET A 1 -10.20 -37.98 9.93
C MET A 1 -9.90 -36.50 9.88
N SER A 2 -9.09 -36.09 8.94
CA SER A 2 -8.81 -34.67 8.72
C SER A 2 -10.07 -34.03 8.15
N PRO A 3 -10.46 -32.82 8.55
CA PRO A 3 -11.51 -32.12 7.86
C PRO A 3 -10.97 -31.74 6.47
N ASP A 4 -11.67 -32.18 5.43
CA ASP A 4 -11.48 -31.66 4.07
C ASP A 4 -11.90 -30.18 4.10
N ILE A 5 -10.91 -29.29 4.18
CA ILE A 5 -11.13 -27.88 3.92
C ILE A 5 -11.47 -27.78 2.44
N ASP A 6 -12.67 -27.30 2.14
CA ASP A 6 -13.18 -27.22 0.77
C ASP A 6 -12.30 -26.23 -0.01
N ARG A 7 -11.52 -26.76 -0.94
CA ARG A 7 -10.60 -26.01 -1.83
C ARG A 7 -11.27 -24.84 -2.58
N ARG A 8 -12.59 -24.81 -2.62
CA ARG A 8 -13.37 -23.75 -3.28
C ARG A 8 -13.43 -22.46 -2.46
N THR A 9 -13.49 -22.55 -1.13
CA THR A 9 -13.58 -21.37 -0.23
C THR A 9 -12.27 -20.57 -0.23
N PHE A 10 -11.12 -21.25 -0.34
CA PHE A 10 -9.82 -20.56 -0.46
C PHE A 10 -9.63 -19.86 -1.81
N LEU A 11 -10.22 -20.40 -2.89
CA LEU A 11 -10.11 -19.83 -4.24
C LEU A 11 -10.97 -18.57 -4.44
N THR A 12 -12.10 -18.42 -3.74
CA THR A 12 -12.94 -17.20 -3.81
C THR A 12 -12.30 -16.02 -3.11
N GLY A 13 -11.59 -16.22 -2.00
CA GLY A 13 -10.86 -15.14 -1.31
C GLY A 13 -9.69 -14.56 -2.13
N ILE A 14 -9.01 -15.38 -2.93
CA ILE A 14 -7.88 -14.94 -3.77
C ILE A 14 -8.34 -14.20 -5.03
N GLY A 15 -9.46 -14.61 -5.62
CA GLY A 15 -10.02 -13.97 -6.82
C GLY A 15 -10.48 -12.52 -6.58
N ALA A 16 -11.01 -12.22 -5.39
CA ALA A 16 -11.50 -10.90 -5.05
C ALA A 16 -10.38 -9.88 -4.73
N VAL A 17 -9.28 -10.34 -4.11
CA VAL A 17 -8.16 -9.45 -3.71
C VAL A 17 -7.37 -8.93 -4.92
N GLY A 18 -7.26 -9.73 -5.99
CA GLY A 18 -6.60 -9.29 -7.23
C GLY A 18 -7.37 -8.20 -7.98
N THR A 19 -8.69 -8.15 -7.84
CA THR A 19 -9.54 -7.18 -8.54
C THR A 19 -9.75 -5.87 -7.75
N ALA A 20 -9.86 -5.93 -6.43
CA ALA A 20 -10.10 -4.74 -5.61
C ALA A 20 -8.91 -3.77 -5.57
N ALA A 21 -7.68 -4.24 -5.68
CA ALA A 21 -6.49 -3.37 -5.75
C ALA A 21 -6.32 -2.64 -7.11
N ILE A 22 -7.12 -3.00 -8.12
CA ILE A 22 -6.96 -2.49 -9.50
C ILE A 22 -8.24 -1.82 -10.04
N ALA A 23 -9.41 -2.07 -9.43
CA ALA A 23 -10.69 -1.51 -9.87
C ALA A 23 -11.03 -0.18 -9.18
N GLY A 24 -10.24 0.82 -9.42
CA GLY A 24 -10.55 2.21 -9.07
C GLY A 24 -10.57 3.07 -10.33
N CYS A 25 -11.79 3.47 -10.75
CA CYS A 25 -12.13 4.44 -11.78
C CYS A 25 -12.31 3.89 -13.21
N SER A 26 -13.56 3.71 -13.60
CA SER A 26 -14.27 4.49 -14.64
C SER A 26 -15.56 3.78 -15.02
N ASP A 27 -16.68 4.26 -14.49
CA ASP A 27 -17.97 4.17 -15.17
C ASP A 27 -18.34 5.59 -15.60
N GLU A 28 -17.97 5.95 -16.81
CA GLU A 28 -18.68 6.96 -17.59
C GLU A 28 -19.34 6.24 -18.76
N ASP A 29 -20.66 6.10 -18.67
CA ASP A 29 -21.51 5.67 -19.77
C ASP A 29 -21.40 6.65 -20.95
N PRO A 30 -21.33 6.19 -22.21
CA PRO A 30 -21.31 7.07 -23.38
C PRO A 30 -22.70 7.66 -23.60
N VAL A 31 -22.85 8.95 -23.34
CA VAL A 31 -24.01 9.71 -23.77
C VAL A 31 -23.92 9.94 -25.28
N GLU A 32 -24.79 9.30 -26.06
CA GLU A 32 -25.07 9.66 -27.43
C GLU A 32 -25.67 11.06 -27.49
N GLY A 33 -24.97 12.01 -28.08
CA GLY A 33 -25.41 13.37 -28.28
C GLY A 33 -25.18 13.82 -29.72
N ASN A 34 -26.21 13.77 -30.51
CA ASN A 34 -26.27 14.27 -31.89
C ASN A 34 -26.53 15.79 -31.91
N GLY A 35 -25.87 16.54 -32.82
CA GLY A 35 -26.47 17.75 -33.37
C GLY A 35 -25.71 19.07 -33.28
N ASN A 36 -25.15 19.44 -34.39
CA ASN A 36 -24.95 20.75 -35.03
C ASN A 36 -25.45 22.03 -34.33
N GLY A 37 -24.64 23.09 -34.39
CA GLY A 37 -25.10 24.47 -34.27
C GLY A 37 -23.98 25.50 -34.18
N ASP A 38 -23.69 26.13 -35.30
CA ASP A 38 -22.86 27.33 -35.46
C ASP A 38 -23.38 28.53 -34.63
N GLY A 39 -22.46 29.33 -34.06
CA GLY A 39 -22.86 30.60 -33.43
C GLY A 39 -21.70 31.46 -32.96
N ASN A 40 -21.21 32.27 -33.83
CA ASN A 40 -20.25 33.37 -33.64
C ASN A 40 -20.86 34.47 -32.77
N GLY A 41 -20.19 35.02 -31.78
CA GLY A 41 -20.68 36.12 -30.95
C GLY A 41 -19.60 36.79 -30.13
N ASN A 42 -18.98 37.77 -30.71
CA ASN A 42 -18.01 38.72 -30.13
C ASN A 42 -18.73 39.71 -29.19
N GLY A 43 -18.29 39.93 -27.98
CA GLY A 43 -18.89 40.89 -27.05
C GLY A 43 -17.87 41.41 -26.00
N ASN A 44 -17.24 42.49 -26.35
CA ASN A 44 -16.34 43.30 -25.52
C ASN A 44 -17.20 44.12 -24.53
N GLY A 45 -16.85 44.10 -23.24
CA GLY A 45 -17.54 44.90 -22.21
C GLY A 45 -16.60 45.26 -21.08
N ASN A 46 -16.02 46.44 -21.20
CA ASN A 46 -15.18 47.12 -20.22
C ASN A 46 -16.07 47.78 -19.15
N GLY A 47 -15.75 47.59 -17.86
CA GLY A 47 -16.48 48.24 -16.78
C GLY A 47 -15.57 48.46 -15.58
N ASN A 48 -14.97 49.64 -15.49
CA ASN A 48 -14.25 50.20 -14.34
C ASN A 48 -15.22 50.47 -13.19
N GLY A 49 -14.80 50.20 -11.97
CA GLY A 49 -15.51 50.61 -10.74
C GLY A 49 -14.53 50.71 -9.57
N ASP A 50 -14.04 51.91 -9.36
CA ASP A 50 -13.22 52.34 -8.21
C ASP A 50 -14.05 52.31 -6.92
N GLY A 51 -13.50 51.75 -5.86
CA GLY A 51 -14.08 51.80 -4.51
C GLY A 51 -12.95 51.79 -3.44
N ASN A 52 -12.49 52.96 -3.09
CA ASN A 52 -11.49 53.26 -2.05
C ASN A 52 -12.15 53.18 -0.67
N GLY A 53 -11.60 52.40 0.25
CA GLY A 53 -12.02 52.33 1.63
C GLY A 53 -10.83 52.09 2.57
N ASN A 54 -10.21 53.17 3.00
CA ASN A 54 -9.09 53.23 3.95
C ASN A 54 -9.64 53.04 5.38
N GLY A 55 -9.15 52.07 6.12
CA GLY A 55 -9.42 51.87 7.55
C GLY A 55 -8.15 51.47 8.28
N ASN A 56 -7.41 52.48 8.73
CA ASN A 56 -6.22 52.33 9.58
C ASN A 56 -6.64 52.09 11.03
N GLY A 57 -6.23 50.98 11.61
CA GLY A 57 -6.39 50.67 13.01
C GLY A 57 -5.08 50.12 13.56
N ASN A 58 -4.24 51.04 14.06
CA ASN A 58 -3.03 50.75 14.80
C ASN A 58 -3.41 50.24 16.20
N GLY A 59 -2.98 49.06 16.55
CA GLY A 59 -3.05 48.50 17.90
C GLY A 59 -1.72 47.88 18.26
N ASP A 60 -0.83 48.70 18.84
CA ASP A 60 0.41 48.23 19.45
C ASP A 60 0.09 47.34 20.65
N GLY A 61 0.33 46.03 20.52
CA GLY A 61 0.36 45.07 21.59
C GLY A 61 1.65 44.30 21.58
N ASN A 62 2.65 44.86 22.30
CA ASN A 62 3.92 44.17 22.55
C ASN A 62 3.65 42.99 23.50
N GLY A 63 3.57 41.79 22.99
CA GLY A 63 3.53 40.53 23.72
C GLY A 63 4.58 39.63 23.11
N ASN A 64 5.74 39.58 23.74
CA ASN A 64 6.78 38.61 23.46
C ASN A 64 6.27 37.25 23.98
N GLY A 65 5.66 36.50 23.13
CA GLY A 65 5.31 35.11 23.28
C GLY A 65 5.59 34.47 21.92
N SER A 66 6.52 33.54 21.88
CA SER A 66 6.66 32.63 20.76
C SER A 66 5.27 32.03 20.48
N SER A 67 4.68 32.34 19.36
CA SER A 67 3.45 31.69 18.92
C SER A 67 3.85 30.27 18.45
N GLU A 68 3.80 29.34 19.38
CA GLU A 68 3.97 27.90 19.10
C GLU A 68 2.71 27.30 18.46
N GLY A 69 1.89 28.07 17.76
CA GLY A 69 0.66 27.64 17.16
C GLY A 69 0.54 28.14 15.72
N GLY A 70 0.75 27.29 14.75
CA GLY A 70 0.49 27.50 13.34
C GLY A 70 -0.13 26.25 12.72
N GLN A 71 -0.75 26.39 11.52
CA GLN A 71 -1.22 25.23 10.78
C GLN A 71 -0.08 24.64 9.96
N ILE A 72 0.16 23.33 10.09
CA ILE A 72 1.07 22.56 9.25
C ILE A 72 0.48 22.50 7.84
N GLN A 73 1.25 22.91 6.83
CA GLN A 73 0.83 22.93 5.43
C GLN A 73 1.32 21.68 4.71
N LEU A 74 0.41 20.88 4.20
CA LEU A 74 0.68 19.65 3.46
C LEU A 74 0.02 19.68 2.08
N VAL A 75 0.40 18.73 1.25
CA VAL A 75 -0.29 18.41 -0.01
C VAL A 75 -0.95 17.04 0.10
N GLN A 76 -2.11 16.92 -0.51
CA GLN A 76 -2.82 15.66 -0.67
C GLN A 76 -3.40 15.56 -2.08
N ILE A 77 -3.36 14.36 -2.65
CA ILE A 77 -4.07 14.08 -3.89
C ILE A 77 -5.59 14.10 -3.65
N PRO A 78 -6.42 14.39 -4.67
CA PRO A 78 -7.87 14.34 -4.54
C PRO A 78 -8.34 12.99 -3.98
N GLN A 79 -9.23 13.04 -3.00
CA GLN A 79 -9.86 11.87 -2.39
C GLN A 79 -11.36 11.88 -2.60
N GLU A 80 -11.92 10.71 -2.88
CA GLU A 80 -13.38 10.55 -2.98
C GLU A 80 -14.02 10.51 -1.58
N THR A 81 -13.35 9.89 -0.61
CA THR A 81 -13.86 9.70 0.75
C THR A 81 -12.72 9.61 1.76
N THR A 82 -13.04 9.93 3.00
CA THR A 82 -12.21 9.66 4.19
C THR A 82 -12.76 8.52 5.04
N ASP A 83 -13.88 7.91 4.64
CA ASP A 83 -14.43 6.72 5.31
C ASP A 83 -13.41 5.56 5.24
N PRO A 84 -12.95 5.01 6.38
CA PRO A 84 -11.93 3.96 6.39
C PRO A 84 -12.27 2.76 5.50
N ILE A 85 -13.53 2.33 5.46
CA ILE A 85 -13.95 1.17 4.65
C ILE A 85 -14.20 1.51 3.18
N GLY A 86 -14.43 2.79 2.86
CA GLY A 86 -14.80 3.28 1.54
C GLY A 86 -13.62 3.64 0.62
N VAL A 87 -12.39 3.67 1.13
CA VAL A 87 -11.20 4.04 0.35
C VAL A 87 -10.79 2.89 -0.56
N ALA A 88 -10.80 3.13 -1.88
CA ALA A 88 -10.28 2.16 -2.85
C ALA A 88 -8.74 2.20 -2.87
N GLY A 89 -8.09 1.08 -2.58
CA GLY A 89 -6.63 0.96 -2.56
C GLY A 89 -6.00 1.30 -1.19
N PRO A 90 -4.68 1.55 -1.14
CA PRO A 90 -3.99 1.87 0.11
C PRO A 90 -4.49 3.19 0.71
N ILE A 91 -4.74 3.21 2.02
CA ILE A 91 -5.05 4.44 2.75
C ILE A 91 -3.72 5.18 3.00
N ASN A 92 -3.30 6.00 2.05
CA ASN A 92 -2.07 6.80 2.14
C ASN A 92 -2.35 8.29 2.41
N ALA A 93 -3.59 8.65 2.70
CA ALA A 93 -3.97 10.03 2.91
C ALA A 93 -3.56 10.50 4.29
N TRP A 94 -2.88 11.62 4.36
CA TRP A 94 -2.57 12.30 5.60
C TRP A 94 -3.80 12.47 6.50
N THR A 95 -4.97 12.79 5.89
CA THR A 95 -6.23 12.97 6.61
C THR A 95 -6.55 11.77 7.50
N ASN A 96 -6.60 10.56 6.93
CA ASN A 96 -6.99 9.36 7.69
C ASN A 96 -6.03 9.06 8.84
N TRP A 97 -4.72 9.22 8.62
CA TRP A 97 -3.71 8.94 9.64
C TRP A 97 -3.68 9.94 10.80
N GLN A 98 -4.25 11.13 10.61
CA GLN A 98 -4.31 12.15 11.67
C GLN A 98 -5.66 12.17 12.40
N THR A 99 -6.67 11.48 11.86
CA THR A 99 -8.04 11.56 12.38
C THR A 99 -8.60 10.23 12.87
N HIS A 100 -8.04 9.10 12.42
CA HIS A 100 -8.52 7.77 12.80
C HIS A 100 -7.42 6.92 13.42
N GLU A 101 -7.82 6.03 14.33
CA GLU A 101 -6.92 5.08 14.98
C GLU A 101 -7.55 3.68 15.03
N GLN A 102 -6.68 2.67 15.11
CA GLN A 102 -7.00 1.25 15.21
C GLN A 102 -6.70 0.76 16.63
N LEU A 103 -7.10 -0.48 16.96
CA LEU A 103 -6.73 -1.08 18.25
C LEU A 103 -5.22 -1.28 18.38
N PHE A 104 -4.55 -1.56 17.26
CA PHE A 104 -3.11 -1.80 17.19
C PHE A 104 -2.47 -0.95 16.09
N ALA A 105 -1.18 -0.69 16.22
CA ALA A 105 -0.38 -0.03 15.20
C ALA A 105 1.04 -0.59 15.16
N TYR A 106 1.69 -0.50 14.01
CA TYR A 106 3.15 -0.69 13.92
C TYR A 106 3.85 0.50 14.55
N GLU A 107 4.72 0.24 15.53
CA GLU A 107 5.47 1.30 16.21
C GLU A 107 6.38 2.03 15.23
N GLN A 108 6.20 3.34 15.10
CA GLN A 108 6.88 4.13 14.07
C GLN A 108 6.79 3.53 12.66
N GLY A 109 5.70 2.80 12.33
CA GLY A 109 5.50 2.17 11.02
C GLY A 109 6.35 0.93 10.72
N THR A 110 7.03 0.36 11.73
CA THR A 110 7.84 -0.86 11.64
C THR A 110 7.44 -1.86 12.73
N PRO A 111 7.72 -3.17 12.61
CA PRO A 111 7.53 -4.11 13.71
C PRO A 111 8.34 -3.68 14.97
N PRO A 112 7.86 -3.99 16.18
CA PRO A 112 6.66 -4.79 16.46
C PRO A 112 5.34 -4.03 16.33
N VAL A 113 4.23 -4.78 16.31
CA VAL A 113 2.88 -4.20 16.49
C VAL A 113 2.65 -3.97 17.97
N THR A 114 2.14 -2.78 18.32
CA THR A 114 1.85 -2.37 19.68
C THR A 114 0.38 -1.93 19.83
N GLY A 115 -0.14 -1.93 21.06
CA GLY A 115 -1.49 -1.43 21.34
C GLY A 115 -1.58 0.08 21.13
N LEU A 116 -2.63 0.55 20.46
CA LEU A 116 -2.96 1.97 20.26
C LEU A 116 -4.22 2.32 21.02
N LEU A 117 -5.40 1.87 20.59
CA LEU A 117 -6.66 1.98 21.34
C LEU A 117 -6.88 0.78 22.28
N ALA A 118 -6.20 -0.35 22.09
CA ALA A 118 -6.14 -1.45 23.04
C ALA A 118 -4.93 -1.26 23.99
N GLU A 119 -5.14 -1.45 25.30
CA GLU A 119 -4.06 -1.47 26.29
C GLU A 119 -3.40 -2.84 26.38
N GLU A 120 -4.23 -3.89 26.39
CA GLU A 120 -3.80 -5.29 26.55
C GLU A 120 -4.65 -6.21 25.68
N TYR A 121 -4.13 -7.40 25.42
CA TYR A 121 -4.91 -8.48 24.84
C TYR A 121 -4.49 -9.82 25.43
N THR A 122 -5.41 -10.78 25.38
CA THR A 122 -5.14 -12.19 25.67
C THR A 122 -5.64 -13.05 24.52
N VAL A 123 -5.04 -14.24 24.37
CA VAL A 123 -5.47 -15.21 23.38
C VAL A 123 -5.65 -16.57 24.04
N SER A 124 -6.67 -17.31 23.63
CA SER A 124 -6.96 -18.67 24.11
C SER A 124 -5.83 -19.65 23.75
N ASP A 125 -5.78 -20.80 24.48
CA ASP A 125 -4.74 -21.83 24.27
C ASP A 125 -4.75 -22.42 22.84
N ASP A 126 -5.88 -22.36 22.13
CA ASP A 126 -6.05 -22.81 20.75
C ASP A 126 -5.82 -21.70 19.72
N TYR A 127 -5.48 -20.49 20.18
CA TYR A 127 -5.25 -19.30 19.36
C TYR A 127 -6.45 -18.85 18.50
N LEU A 128 -7.68 -19.21 18.89
CA LEU A 128 -8.88 -18.81 18.16
C LEU A 128 -9.53 -17.56 18.76
N THR A 129 -9.64 -17.47 20.09
CA THR A 129 -10.35 -16.36 20.74
C THR A 129 -9.36 -15.33 21.28
N TYR A 130 -9.52 -14.10 20.82
CA TYR A 130 -8.79 -12.92 21.26
C TYR A 130 -9.71 -12.06 22.14
N THR A 131 -9.23 -11.66 23.29
CA THR A 131 -9.92 -10.71 24.18
C THR A 131 -9.07 -9.45 24.28
N PHE A 132 -9.60 -8.31 23.86
CA PHE A 132 -8.93 -7.01 23.85
C PHE A 132 -9.48 -6.16 24.99
N THR A 133 -8.60 -5.61 25.82
CA THR A 133 -8.95 -4.57 26.80
C THR A 133 -8.68 -3.21 26.19
N LEU A 134 -9.72 -2.39 26.05
CA LEU A 134 -9.64 -1.06 25.46
C LEU A 134 -9.08 -0.04 26.46
N ARG A 135 -8.48 1.01 25.95
CA ARG A 135 -8.07 2.18 26.71
C ARG A 135 -9.30 2.95 27.19
N GLU A 136 -9.41 3.19 28.50
CA GLU A 136 -10.48 3.99 29.09
C GLU A 136 -10.26 5.50 28.84
N GLY A 137 -11.34 6.28 28.74
CA GLY A 137 -11.29 7.74 28.61
C GLY A 137 -10.84 8.25 27.23
N VAL A 138 -10.89 7.42 26.19
CA VAL A 138 -10.69 7.87 24.82
C VAL A 138 -11.93 8.59 24.34
N THR A 139 -11.80 9.86 23.97
CA THR A 139 -12.89 10.65 23.41
C THR A 139 -12.85 10.58 21.88
N LEU A 140 -14.01 10.31 21.26
CA LEU A 140 -14.18 10.37 19.80
C LEU A 140 -14.50 11.81 19.35
N HIS A 141 -14.30 12.12 18.07
CA HIS A 141 -14.51 13.48 17.53
C HIS A 141 -15.95 13.97 17.61
N ASN A 142 -16.94 13.10 17.85
CA ASN A 142 -18.32 13.48 18.13
C ASN A 142 -18.54 13.92 19.61
N GLY A 143 -17.52 13.74 20.46
CA GLY A 143 -17.53 14.09 21.88
C GLY A 143 -17.95 12.96 22.83
N ASP A 144 -18.27 11.77 22.29
CA ASP A 144 -18.60 10.59 23.09
C ASP A 144 -17.32 9.84 23.51
N GLU A 145 -17.38 9.14 24.64
CA GLU A 145 -16.32 8.23 25.07
C GLU A 145 -16.38 6.93 24.25
N MET A 146 -15.25 6.49 23.72
CA MET A 146 -15.13 5.24 22.96
C MET A 146 -15.39 4.03 23.86
N THR A 147 -16.20 3.12 23.36
CA THR A 147 -16.53 1.84 24.01
C THR A 147 -16.29 0.64 23.12
N ALA A 148 -16.48 -0.55 23.65
CA ALA A 148 -16.42 -1.80 22.90
C ALA A 148 -17.47 -1.89 21.78
N ASP A 149 -18.62 -1.23 21.94
CA ASP A 149 -19.69 -1.20 20.92
C ASP A 149 -19.23 -0.44 19.68
N ASP A 150 -18.40 0.61 19.80
CA ASP A 150 -17.83 1.34 18.66
C ASP A 150 -16.89 0.45 17.82
N VAL A 151 -16.09 -0.40 18.48
CA VAL A 151 -15.21 -1.36 17.82
C VAL A 151 -16.03 -2.41 17.07
N VAL A 152 -17.02 -3.01 17.74
CA VAL A 152 -17.91 -4.02 17.16
C VAL A 152 -18.64 -3.44 15.94
N TYR A 153 -19.18 -2.23 16.06
CA TYR A 153 -19.86 -1.54 14.97
C TYR A 153 -18.93 -1.29 13.79
N SER A 154 -17.74 -0.73 14.04
CA SER A 154 -16.77 -0.40 12.98
C SER A 154 -16.33 -1.63 12.19
N TRP A 155 -16.05 -2.73 12.88
CA TRP A 155 -15.59 -3.96 12.24
C TRP A 155 -16.74 -4.72 11.55
N ARG A 156 -17.97 -4.65 12.06
CA ARG A 156 -19.15 -5.12 11.35
C ARG A 156 -19.38 -4.34 10.05
N ARG A 157 -19.19 -3.02 10.05
CA ARG A 157 -19.26 -2.24 8.81
C ARG A 157 -18.29 -2.74 7.75
N LEU A 158 -17.06 -3.06 8.13
CA LEU A 158 -16.07 -3.61 7.20
C LEU A 158 -16.50 -4.97 6.63
N ALA A 159 -17.14 -5.81 7.44
CA ALA A 159 -17.63 -7.14 7.01
C ALA A 159 -18.90 -7.09 6.17
N GLU A 160 -19.88 -6.27 6.58
CA GLU A 160 -21.28 -6.34 6.17
C GLU A 160 -21.71 -5.22 5.21
N SER A 161 -21.04 -4.03 5.24
CA SER A 161 -21.47 -2.89 4.44
C SER A 161 -21.26 -3.11 2.93
N PRO A 162 -22.25 -2.76 2.09
CA PRO A 162 -22.09 -2.76 0.64
C PRO A 162 -21.08 -1.72 0.16
N ASN A 163 -20.65 -0.81 1.04
CA ASN A 163 -19.73 0.29 0.76
C ASN A 163 -18.25 -0.05 1.07
N ASN A 164 -17.95 -1.26 1.53
CA ASN A 164 -16.60 -1.68 1.93
C ASN A 164 -15.60 -1.85 0.76
N ARG A 165 -16.02 -1.58 -0.48
CA ARG A 165 -15.18 -1.64 -1.69
C ARG A 165 -14.41 -2.95 -1.87
N GLY A 166 -14.93 -4.08 -1.35
CA GLY A 166 -14.30 -5.39 -1.43
C GLY A 166 -13.24 -5.64 -0.37
N HIS A 167 -13.17 -4.81 0.67
CA HIS A 167 -12.18 -4.94 1.76
C HIS A 167 -12.66 -5.84 2.91
N ALA A 168 -13.80 -6.51 2.79
CA ALA A 168 -14.27 -7.51 3.76
C ALA A 168 -13.24 -8.62 4.04
N ASP A 169 -12.33 -8.89 3.09
CA ASP A 169 -11.23 -9.84 3.24
C ASP A 169 -10.24 -9.50 4.35
N ARG A 170 -10.32 -8.29 4.93
CA ARG A 170 -9.54 -7.91 6.10
C ARG A 170 -10.05 -8.51 7.40
N ILE A 171 -11.31 -8.95 7.44
CA ILE A 171 -11.94 -9.45 8.66
C ILE A 171 -12.72 -10.75 8.44
N VAL A 172 -13.21 -11.01 7.22
CA VAL A 172 -13.90 -12.24 6.83
C VAL A 172 -13.35 -12.73 5.49
N ARG A 173 -13.33 -14.06 5.28
CA ARG A 173 -12.89 -14.68 3.99
C ARG A 173 -11.44 -14.42 3.59
N GLY A 174 -10.66 -13.75 4.43
CA GLY A 174 -9.21 -13.55 4.25
C GLY A 174 -8.40 -14.54 5.10
N PRO A 175 -7.08 -14.37 5.17
CA PRO A 175 -6.24 -15.18 6.07
C PRO A 175 -6.61 -15.01 7.54
N MET A 176 -6.95 -13.80 7.98
CA MET A 176 -7.66 -13.57 9.23
C MET A 176 -9.15 -13.60 8.93
N SER A 177 -9.82 -14.66 9.31
CA SER A 177 -11.26 -14.79 9.17
C SER A 177 -11.89 -14.92 10.54
N VAL A 178 -12.68 -13.92 10.93
CA VAL A 178 -13.54 -13.98 12.12
C VAL A 178 -14.67 -14.95 11.82
N ASP A 179 -14.99 -15.85 12.77
CA ASP A 179 -16.05 -16.85 12.59
C ASP A 179 -17.40 -16.15 12.33
N HIS A 180 -18.15 -16.62 11.33
CA HIS A 180 -19.39 -16.02 10.87
C HIS A 180 -20.25 -17.02 10.09
N GLU A 181 -21.54 -16.73 9.99
CA GLU A 181 -22.44 -17.47 9.12
C GLU A 181 -22.44 -16.87 7.70
N VAL A 182 -22.55 -17.72 6.68
CA VAL A 182 -22.67 -17.31 5.30
C VAL A 182 -24.02 -17.72 4.69
N THR A 183 -24.52 -16.93 3.75
CA THR A 183 -25.72 -17.23 2.96
C THR A 183 -25.44 -18.30 1.90
N GLU A 184 -26.50 -18.76 1.18
CA GLU A 184 -26.33 -19.68 0.03
C GLU A 184 -25.51 -19.06 -1.12
N ASP A 185 -25.44 -17.73 -1.19
CA ASP A 185 -24.67 -16.96 -2.18
C ASP A 185 -23.26 -16.57 -1.66
N ASP A 186 -22.82 -17.15 -0.53
CA ASP A 186 -21.52 -16.90 0.10
C ASP A 186 -21.33 -15.44 0.62
N GLU A 187 -22.42 -14.78 0.97
CA GLU A 187 -22.38 -13.48 1.64
C GLU A 187 -22.40 -13.64 3.16
N THR A 188 -21.73 -12.75 3.89
CA THR A 188 -21.76 -12.73 5.36
C THR A 188 -23.19 -12.47 5.85
N VAL A 189 -23.70 -13.30 6.74
CA VAL A 189 -25.02 -13.07 7.37
C VAL A 189 -24.89 -11.88 8.34
N PRO A 190 -25.68 -10.80 8.17
CA PRO A 190 -25.58 -9.64 9.06
C PRO A 190 -25.73 -10.00 10.54
N GLY A 191 -24.82 -9.50 11.38
CA GLY A 191 -24.81 -9.74 12.81
C GLY A 191 -24.36 -11.11 13.26
N SER A 192 -23.84 -11.97 12.35
CA SER A 192 -23.34 -13.30 12.68
C SER A 192 -21.86 -13.34 13.05
N LEU A 193 -21.16 -12.22 12.89
CA LEU A 193 -19.72 -12.15 13.21
C LEU A 193 -19.50 -12.54 14.68
N ALA A 194 -18.57 -13.46 14.94
CA ALA A 194 -18.15 -13.82 16.29
C ALA A 194 -17.28 -12.71 16.92
N LEU A 195 -17.91 -11.57 17.12
CA LEU A 195 -17.35 -10.33 17.65
C LEU A 195 -18.34 -9.73 18.65
N GLU A 196 -17.94 -9.59 19.90
CA GLU A 196 -18.83 -9.21 21.00
C GLU A 196 -18.21 -8.15 21.90
N ALA A 197 -18.98 -7.13 22.26
CA ALA A 197 -18.69 -6.25 23.39
C ALA A 197 -19.08 -6.99 24.69
N VAL A 198 -18.10 -7.56 25.38
CA VAL A 198 -18.30 -8.34 26.62
C VAL A 198 -18.70 -7.42 27.78
N ASP A 199 -18.09 -6.24 27.82
CA ASP A 199 -18.44 -5.12 28.68
C ASP A 199 -17.99 -3.81 28.00
N GLU A 200 -18.11 -2.68 28.72
CA GLU A 200 -17.88 -1.33 28.18
C GLU A 200 -16.50 -1.14 27.53
N TYR A 201 -15.45 -1.87 28.00
CA TYR A 201 -14.07 -1.75 27.53
C TYR A 201 -13.43 -3.09 27.16
N THR A 202 -14.23 -4.13 26.92
CA THR A 202 -13.72 -5.45 26.57
C THR A 202 -14.38 -5.97 25.29
N VAL A 203 -13.57 -6.23 24.27
CA VAL A 203 -14.01 -6.84 23.01
C VAL A 203 -13.49 -8.27 22.94
N GLU A 204 -14.36 -9.22 22.61
CA GLU A 204 -13.98 -10.60 22.29
C GLU A 204 -14.20 -10.88 20.80
N MET A 205 -13.21 -11.48 20.16
CA MET A 205 -13.22 -11.85 18.76
C MET A 205 -12.78 -13.30 18.62
N THR A 206 -13.55 -14.13 17.89
CA THR A 206 -13.20 -15.53 17.62
C THR A 206 -12.94 -15.75 16.13
N LEU A 207 -11.80 -16.34 15.79
CA LEU A 207 -11.40 -16.69 14.44
C LEU A 207 -11.90 -18.08 14.05
N GLU A 208 -12.14 -18.32 12.76
CA GLU A 208 -12.42 -19.65 12.20
C GLU A 208 -11.22 -20.59 12.32
N THR A 209 -10.03 -20.06 12.11
CA THR A 209 -8.74 -20.79 12.20
C THR A 209 -7.68 -19.88 12.81
N PRO A 210 -6.66 -20.42 13.51
CA PRO A 210 -5.58 -19.61 14.00
C PRO A 210 -4.86 -18.89 12.86
N PHE A 211 -4.55 -17.61 13.06
CA PHE A 211 -3.77 -16.82 12.11
C PHE A 211 -2.68 -16.03 12.84
N HIS A 212 -1.43 -16.27 12.48
CA HIS A 212 -0.27 -15.64 13.13
C HIS A 212 -0.18 -14.12 12.91
N GLY A 213 -0.68 -13.63 11.75
CA GLY A 213 -0.67 -12.21 11.38
C GLY A 213 -1.84 -11.40 11.94
N THR A 214 -2.63 -11.92 12.89
CA THR A 214 -3.84 -11.28 13.43
C THR A 214 -3.59 -9.85 13.88
N LEU A 215 -2.60 -9.61 14.75
CA LEU A 215 -2.32 -8.25 15.25
C LEU A 215 -1.84 -7.31 14.13
N GLY A 216 -1.02 -7.82 13.21
CA GLY A 216 -0.55 -7.05 12.06
C GLY A 216 -1.69 -6.66 11.12
N ASN A 217 -2.66 -7.54 10.95
CA ASN A 217 -3.86 -7.25 10.17
C ASN A 217 -4.80 -6.26 10.88
N LEU A 218 -4.92 -6.36 12.23
CA LEU A 218 -5.69 -5.40 13.03
C LEU A 218 -5.06 -3.99 13.07
N ALA A 219 -3.84 -3.82 12.60
CA ALA A 219 -3.21 -2.52 12.39
C ALA A 219 -3.53 -1.89 11.02
N ASP A 220 -4.34 -2.54 10.17
CA ASP A 220 -4.79 -1.94 8.91
C ASP A 220 -5.75 -0.76 9.19
N PRO A 221 -5.54 0.42 8.57
CA PRO A 221 -6.37 1.60 8.77
C PRO A 221 -7.87 1.41 8.47
N ARG A 222 -8.24 0.37 7.73
CA ARG A 222 -9.66 0.03 7.47
C ARG A 222 -10.38 -0.51 8.70
N LEU A 223 -9.62 -0.95 9.69
CA LEU A 223 -10.11 -1.42 11.00
C LEU A 223 -10.11 -0.30 12.05
N SER A 224 -10.03 0.97 11.61
CA SER A 224 -10.17 2.13 12.47
C SER A 224 -11.53 2.19 13.15
N VAL A 225 -11.55 2.71 14.37
CA VAL A 225 -12.76 2.86 15.17
C VAL A 225 -13.46 4.18 14.86
N ILE A 226 -14.76 4.12 14.60
CA ILE A 226 -15.66 5.26 14.46
C ILE A 226 -16.86 5.11 15.39
N PRO A 227 -17.59 6.21 15.74
CA PRO A 227 -18.72 6.14 16.67
C PRO A 227 -19.81 5.16 16.23
N GLU A 228 -20.34 4.37 17.16
CA GLU A 228 -21.43 3.41 16.92
C GLU A 228 -22.65 4.11 16.30
N GLY A 229 -23.18 3.51 15.25
CA GLY A 229 -24.44 3.98 14.62
C GLY A 229 -24.32 5.33 13.91
N ILE A 230 -23.12 5.87 13.71
CA ILE A 230 -22.96 7.16 13.02
C ILE A 230 -23.37 7.10 11.54
N VAL A 231 -23.20 5.94 10.90
CA VAL A 231 -23.61 5.68 9.50
C VAL A 231 -24.64 4.55 9.46
N GLY A 232 -25.72 4.73 8.70
CA GLY A 232 -26.79 3.73 8.58
C GLY A 232 -26.62 2.81 7.37
N ASP A 233 -25.44 2.18 7.20
CA ASP A 233 -25.14 1.35 6.02
C ASP A 233 -25.02 -0.15 6.32
N ILE A 234 -25.37 -0.59 7.53
CA ILE A 234 -25.49 -2.00 7.91
C ILE A 234 -26.77 -2.27 8.70
N GLU A 235 -27.21 -3.53 8.73
CA GLU A 235 -28.43 -3.94 9.42
C GLU A 235 -28.36 -3.65 10.93
N GLY A 236 -29.43 -3.07 11.46
CA GLY A 236 -29.57 -2.73 12.87
C GLY A 236 -29.29 -1.26 13.22
N TYR A 237 -28.75 -0.49 12.27
CA TYR A 237 -28.44 0.93 12.48
C TYR A 237 -29.15 1.81 11.44
N GLU A 238 -29.89 2.82 11.91
CA GLU A 238 -30.53 3.82 11.03
C GLU A 238 -29.55 4.93 10.61
N GLY A 239 -28.44 5.09 11.38
CA GLY A 239 -27.42 6.12 11.16
C GLY A 239 -27.82 7.51 11.65
N GLU A 240 -26.85 8.29 12.11
CA GLU A 240 -26.99 9.73 12.27
C GLU A 240 -26.93 10.41 10.90
N TYR A 241 -26.07 9.90 10.04
CA TYR A 241 -25.90 10.34 8.64
C TYR A 241 -26.25 9.20 7.68
N ASP A 242 -26.84 9.54 6.52
CA ASP A 242 -26.85 8.59 5.42
C ASP A 242 -25.43 8.48 4.80
N TYR A 243 -25.19 7.42 4.01
CA TYR A 243 -23.85 7.16 3.51
C TYR A 243 -23.30 8.26 2.61
N ASP A 244 -24.14 8.86 1.76
CA ASP A 244 -23.73 9.93 0.85
C ASP A 244 -23.36 11.21 1.61
N GLU A 245 -24.09 11.52 2.69
CA GLU A 245 -23.78 12.63 3.57
C GLU A 245 -22.48 12.38 4.37
N TRP A 246 -22.35 11.19 4.95
CA TRP A 246 -21.13 10.75 5.64
C TRP A 246 -19.91 10.87 4.73
N LEU A 247 -19.96 10.24 3.56
CA LEU A 247 -18.90 10.22 2.54
C LEU A 247 -18.44 11.63 2.16
N SER A 248 -19.34 12.62 2.21
CA SER A 248 -19.09 13.94 1.62
C SER A 248 -18.68 15.02 2.59
N SER A 249 -18.96 14.87 3.90
CA SER A 249 -18.92 16.02 4.83
C SER A 249 -18.49 15.68 6.24
N HIS A 250 -18.41 14.39 6.59
CA HIS A 250 -18.14 13.96 7.95
C HIS A 250 -16.88 13.10 8.05
N LEU A 251 -16.25 13.20 9.21
CA LEU A 251 -15.06 12.47 9.58
C LEU A 251 -14.97 12.46 11.10
N HIS A 252 -15.22 11.33 11.72
CA HIS A 252 -15.21 11.17 13.16
C HIS A 252 -14.41 9.92 13.54
N GLY A 253 -13.24 10.10 14.10
CA GLY A 253 -12.39 9.07 14.66
C GLY A 253 -11.93 9.46 16.06
N SER A 254 -10.78 8.97 16.49
CA SER A 254 -10.15 9.22 17.78
C SER A 254 -8.79 9.91 17.69
N GLY A 255 -8.34 10.27 16.48
CA GLY A 255 -7.00 10.79 16.24
C GLY A 255 -6.73 12.20 16.78
N PRO A 256 -5.46 12.67 16.73
CA PRO A 256 -5.03 13.94 17.33
C PRO A 256 -5.58 15.20 16.66
N PHE A 257 -6.16 15.06 15.47
CA PHE A 257 -6.80 16.17 14.75
C PHE A 257 -8.21 15.77 14.31
N GLN A 258 -9.11 16.74 14.27
CA GLN A 258 -10.49 16.56 13.82
C GLN A 258 -10.80 17.46 12.63
N LEU A 259 -11.84 17.13 11.87
CA LEU A 259 -12.23 17.89 10.67
C LEU A 259 -12.83 19.24 11.05
N ALA A 260 -12.19 20.34 10.60
CA ALA A 260 -12.71 21.69 10.72
C ALA A 260 -13.43 22.15 9.44
N ASN A 261 -12.90 21.81 8.27
CA ASN A 261 -13.49 22.17 6.98
C ASN A 261 -13.01 21.24 5.86
N TRP A 262 -13.88 20.95 4.92
CA TRP A 262 -13.54 20.24 3.69
C TRP A 262 -14.14 20.94 2.46
N ASP A 263 -13.30 21.64 1.71
CA ASP A 263 -13.64 22.18 0.40
C ASP A 263 -13.14 21.21 -0.67
N ARG A 264 -14.07 20.40 -1.21
CA ARG A 264 -13.74 19.34 -2.16
C ARG A 264 -13.09 19.92 -3.43
N GLY A 265 -11.89 19.42 -3.74
CA GLY A 265 -11.08 19.86 -4.88
C GLY A 265 -10.17 21.04 -4.60
N SER A 266 -10.15 21.57 -3.37
CA SER A 266 -9.32 22.70 -2.94
C SER A 266 -8.48 22.36 -1.71
N GLU A 267 -9.12 22.05 -0.59
CA GLU A 267 -8.43 21.82 0.68
C GLU A 267 -9.24 21.00 1.70
N ILE A 268 -8.51 20.36 2.61
CA ILE A 268 -9.04 19.84 3.87
C ILE A 268 -8.32 20.56 4.99
N VAL A 269 -9.07 21.04 5.96
CA VAL A 269 -8.54 21.70 7.16
C VAL A 269 -8.91 20.86 8.37
N LEU A 270 -7.91 20.43 9.09
CA LEU A 270 -8.03 19.76 10.37
C LEU A 270 -7.62 20.73 11.46
N GLU A 271 -8.36 20.76 12.56
CA GLU A 271 -7.99 21.47 13.77
C GLU A 271 -7.49 20.50 14.83
N ARG A 272 -6.67 20.96 15.74
CA ARG A 272 -6.19 20.20 16.89
C ARG A 272 -7.37 19.70 17.73
N PHE A 273 -7.34 18.43 18.10
CA PHE A 273 -8.32 17.85 19.01
C PHE A 273 -7.82 17.97 20.46
N GLU A 274 -8.46 18.86 21.24
CA GLU A 274 -8.02 19.18 22.59
C GLU A 274 -8.24 18.04 23.60
N ASP A 275 -9.22 17.14 23.31
CA ASP A 275 -9.55 16.01 24.16
C ASP A 275 -8.88 14.70 23.67
N TYR A 276 -7.80 14.81 22.86
CA TYR A 276 -7.05 13.66 22.40
C TYR A 276 -6.43 12.87 23.56
N HIS A 277 -6.58 11.55 23.55
CA HIS A 277 -6.12 10.65 24.61
C HIS A 277 -4.59 10.55 24.75
N GLY A 278 -3.83 10.95 23.72
CA GLY A 278 -2.37 11.03 23.71
C GLY A 278 -1.85 12.45 23.96
N SER A 279 -0.68 12.76 23.41
CA SER A 279 -0.15 14.13 23.46
C SER A 279 -0.97 15.03 22.54
N VAL A 280 -1.59 16.05 23.12
CA VAL A 280 -2.29 17.08 22.34
C VAL A 280 -1.29 17.77 21.42
N ALA A 281 -1.70 18.05 20.19
CA ALA A 281 -0.81 18.60 19.18
C ALA A 281 -0.29 20.01 19.56
N ASP A 282 1.01 20.26 19.26
CA ASP A 282 1.62 21.58 19.42
C ASP A 282 1.12 22.56 18.35
N ALA A 283 0.93 22.09 17.10
CA ALA A 283 0.34 22.88 16.04
C ALA A 283 -1.17 23.11 16.25
N ASP A 284 -1.70 24.25 15.79
CA ASP A 284 -3.13 24.57 15.87
C ASP A 284 -3.99 23.68 14.94
N GLY A 285 -3.38 23.07 13.94
CA GLY A 285 -4.06 22.19 12.99
C GLY A 285 -3.19 21.83 11.79
N VAL A 286 -3.82 21.17 10.83
CA VAL A 286 -3.20 20.75 9.56
C VAL A 286 -4.06 21.23 8.40
N ARG A 287 -3.44 21.86 7.41
CA ARG A 287 -4.10 22.24 6.17
C ARG A 287 -3.52 21.44 5.01
N LEU A 288 -4.36 20.65 4.37
CA LEU A 288 -4.01 19.81 3.24
C LEU A 288 -4.53 20.46 1.96
N GLN A 289 -3.61 20.97 1.14
CA GLN A 289 -3.97 21.50 -0.18
C GLN A 289 -4.16 20.32 -1.15
N ILE A 290 -5.28 20.31 -1.88
CA ILE A 290 -5.59 19.23 -2.82
C ILE A 290 -4.96 19.60 -4.18
N LEU A 291 -3.84 18.95 -4.51
CA LEU A 291 -3.10 19.14 -5.76
C LEU A 291 -2.90 17.80 -6.45
N GLY A 292 -3.42 17.67 -7.67
CA GLY A 292 -3.27 16.44 -8.48
C GLY A 292 -2.12 16.49 -9.49
N ASP A 293 -1.55 17.67 -9.75
CA ASP A 293 -0.42 17.83 -10.68
C ASP A 293 0.90 17.88 -9.90
N PRO A 294 1.82 16.94 -10.11
CA PRO A 294 3.12 16.93 -9.45
C PRO A 294 3.95 18.22 -9.65
N ASN A 295 3.83 18.87 -10.81
CA ASN A 295 4.54 20.15 -11.05
C ASN A 295 3.91 21.30 -10.24
N ALA A 296 2.60 21.26 -9.99
CA ALA A 296 1.96 22.23 -9.09
C ALA A 296 2.43 22.02 -7.65
N VAL A 297 2.59 20.77 -7.21
CA VAL A 297 3.17 20.43 -5.89
C VAL A 297 4.56 21.05 -5.77
N TYR A 298 5.46 20.79 -6.72
CA TYR A 298 6.82 21.36 -6.71
C TYR A 298 6.81 22.90 -6.68
N THR A 299 5.94 23.52 -7.48
CA THR A 299 5.85 24.99 -7.53
C THR A 299 5.41 25.56 -6.18
N THR A 300 4.37 25.01 -5.58
CA THR A 300 3.80 25.49 -4.31
C THR A 300 4.75 25.19 -3.14
N ALA A 301 5.32 23.99 -3.11
CA ALA A 301 6.20 23.56 -2.03
C ALA A 301 7.58 24.23 -2.10
N VAL A 302 8.24 24.19 -3.25
CA VAL A 302 9.63 24.63 -3.37
C VAL A 302 9.76 26.08 -3.84
N ASN A 303 9.09 26.47 -4.95
CA ASN A 303 9.30 27.83 -5.47
C ASN A 303 8.59 28.91 -4.64
N GLU A 304 7.45 28.59 -4.03
CA GLU A 304 6.68 29.52 -3.21
C GLU A 304 6.93 29.35 -1.70
N GLY A 305 7.40 28.17 -1.26
CA GLY A 305 7.65 27.85 0.15
C GLY A 305 6.38 27.79 1.00
N ASN A 306 5.24 27.37 0.39
CA ASN A 306 3.93 27.40 1.04
C ASN A 306 3.51 26.06 1.65
N ILE A 307 4.31 25.01 1.46
CA ILE A 307 4.07 23.66 2.01
C ILE A 307 5.23 23.32 2.94
N ASP A 308 4.92 22.75 4.10
CA ASP A 308 5.91 22.47 5.14
C ASP A 308 6.56 21.09 4.97
N ILE A 309 5.75 20.08 4.63
CA ILE A 309 6.19 18.69 4.42
C ILE A 309 5.56 18.19 3.11
N PHE A 310 6.37 17.66 2.21
CA PHE A 310 5.94 17.24 0.87
C PHE A 310 6.84 16.16 0.27
N ASP A 311 6.37 15.52 -0.79
CA ASP A 311 7.12 14.68 -1.69
C ASP A 311 7.59 15.45 -2.93
N LEU A 312 8.70 15.03 -3.55
CA LEU A 312 9.16 15.61 -4.81
C LEU A 312 8.78 14.71 -6.00
N PRO A 313 8.25 15.31 -7.08
CA PRO A 313 8.06 14.55 -8.33
C PRO A 313 9.41 14.04 -8.86
N GLN A 314 9.44 12.81 -9.34
CA GLN A 314 10.64 12.19 -9.92
C GLN A 314 11.30 13.07 -10.99
N SER A 315 10.51 13.79 -11.79
CA SER A 315 11.01 14.71 -12.82
C SER A 315 11.79 15.89 -12.27
N GLN A 316 11.58 16.26 -11.00
CA GLN A 316 12.23 17.38 -10.29
C GLN A 316 13.31 16.91 -9.31
N PHE A 317 13.42 15.62 -9.09
CA PHE A 317 14.45 15.05 -8.22
C PHE A 317 15.82 15.08 -8.89
N ASP A 318 16.83 15.60 -8.19
CA ASP A 318 18.22 15.61 -8.59
C ASP A 318 19.08 14.86 -7.56
N PRO A 319 19.58 13.66 -7.88
CA PRO A 319 20.36 12.87 -6.94
C PRO A 319 21.66 13.56 -6.47
N GLU A 320 22.16 14.58 -7.20
CA GLU A 320 23.36 15.33 -6.79
C GLU A 320 23.10 16.27 -5.61
N LEU A 321 21.83 16.60 -5.32
CA LEU A 321 21.42 17.44 -4.19
C LEU A 321 21.20 16.66 -2.91
N LEU A 322 21.13 15.31 -2.98
CA LEU A 322 20.86 14.45 -1.83
C LEU A 322 22.13 14.16 -1.03
N SER A 323 22.05 14.34 0.29
CA SER A 323 23.08 13.94 1.26
C SER A 323 22.43 13.11 2.36
N VAL A 324 22.59 11.79 2.32
CA VAL A 324 22.14 10.89 3.40
C VAL A 324 23.16 10.96 4.54
N GLU A 325 22.68 11.20 5.76
CA GLU A 325 23.51 11.43 6.94
C GLU A 325 23.37 10.34 8.00
N GLU A 326 22.18 9.74 8.13
CA GLU A 326 21.87 8.75 9.15
C GLU A 326 21.03 7.59 8.61
N GLU A 327 21.35 6.36 9.06
CA GLU A 327 20.55 5.15 8.87
C GLU A 327 19.85 4.83 10.20
N LEU A 328 18.53 4.94 10.22
CA LEU A 328 17.71 4.79 11.44
C LEU A 328 17.28 3.34 11.72
N GLY A 329 17.66 2.39 10.86
CA GLY A 329 17.17 1.00 10.88
C GLY A 329 15.77 0.83 10.28
N GLY A 330 15.40 -0.41 9.97
CA GLY A 330 14.13 -0.70 9.28
C GLY A 330 14.04 -0.11 7.87
N ASP A 331 15.18 0.03 7.16
CA ASP A 331 15.31 0.68 5.86
C ASP A 331 14.89 2.17 5.85
N ARG A 332 15.00 2.86 6.99
CA ARG A 332 14.80 4.30 7.08
C ARG A 332 16.13 5.03 7.01
N ARG A 333 16.17 6.11 6.25
CA ARG A 333 17.35 6.99 6.16
C ARG A 333 16.91 8.45 6.26
N GLU A 334 17.74 9.27 6.88
CA GLU A 334 17.55 10.71 6.97
C GLU A 334 18.77 11.47 6.48
N GLY A 335 18.58 12.72 6.11
CA GLY A 335 19.63 13.59 5.62
C GLY A 335 19.12 14.94 5.17
N THR A 336 19.77 15.49 4.15
CA THR A 336 19.42 16.80 3.58
C THR A 336 19.35 16.75 2.06
N TYR A 337 18.55 17.66 1.50
CA TYR A 337 18.39 17.83 0.06
C TYR A 337 18.48 19.31 -0.33
N GLY A 338 19.48 19.67 -1.13
CA GLY A 338 19.59 21.07 -1.55
C GLY A 338 21.00 21.55 -1.90
N PRO A 339 21.16 22.86 -2.19
CA PRO A 339 20.10 23.85 -2.16
C PRO A 339 19.10 23.69 -3.33
N VAL A 340 17.81 23.86 -3.03
CA VAL A 340 16.74 23.84 -4.03
C VAL A 340 16.56 25.21 -4.70
N THR A 341 15.59 25.36 -5.60
CA THR A 341 15.45 26.58 -6.43
C THR A 341 15.16 27.85 -5.67
N ASN A 342 14.69 27.79 -4.43
CA ASN A 342 14.50 28.95 -3.54
C ASN A 342 15.70 29.21 -2.61
N ASP A 343 16.86 28.61 -2.89
CA ASP A 343 18.11 28.67 -2.12
C ASP A 343 18.06 28.00 -0.71
N GLU A 344 16.97 27.28 -0.36
CA GLU A 344 16.86 26.55 0.90
C GLU A 344 17.46 25.15 0.79
N THR A 345 17.89 24.60 1.91
CA THR A 345 18.23 23.18 2.07
C THR A 345 17.14 22.53 2.91
N LEU A 346 16.53 21.49 2.36
CA LEU A 346 15.45 20.76 3.00
C LEU A 346 16.01 19.63 3.85
N ASN A 347 15.34 19.30 4.94
CA ASN A 347 15.48 17.99 5.56
C ASN A 347 14.89 16.93 4.65
N TYR A 348 15.43 15.74 4.73
CA TYR A 348 15.07 14.60 3.91
C TYR A 348 14.89 13.36 4.76
N GLY A 349 13.86 12.57 4.47
CA GLY A 349 13.67 11.25 5.04
C GLY A 349 13.10 10.28 4.01
N GLU A 350 13.55 9.02 4.06
CA GLU A 350 13.01 7.96 3.22
C GLU A 350 12.80 6.67 3.99
N THR A 351 11.89 5.85 3.48
CA THR A 351 11.64 4.48 3.94
C THR A 351 11.27 3.58 2.78
N SER A 352 11.68 2.30 2.83
CA SER A 352 11.23 1.31 1.85
C SER A 352 9.74 1.02 2.04
N LEU A 353 8.96 1.09 0.97
CA LEU A 353 7.56 0.67 1.00
C LEU A 353 7.47 -0.87 1.07
N PRO A 354 6.45 -1.42 1.75
CA PRO A 354 6.24 -2.86 1.85
C PRO A 354 5.65 -3.42 0.54
N ARG A 355 6.36 -3.18 -0.55
CA ARG A 355 5.91 -3.45 -1.91
C ARG A 355 7.07 -3.95 -2.76
N THR A 356 6.77 -4.85 -3.69
CA THR A 356 7.73 -5.30 -4.69
C THR A 356 7.16 -5.09 -6.08
N GLN A 357 7.96 -4.51 -6.94
CA GLN A 357 7.74 -4.38 -8.37
C GLN A 357 8.47 -5.53 -9.06
N TYR A 358 7.80 -6.28 -9.92
CA TYR A 358 8.37 -7.49 -10.51
C TYR A 358 7.76 -7.80 -11.88
N ALA A 359 8.44 -8.65 -12.63
CA ALA A 359 7.93 -9.23 -13.86
C ALA A 359 7.35 -10.61 -13.58
N ILE A 360 6.07 -10.85 -13.89
CA ILE A 360 5.48 -12.19 -13.89
C ILE A 360 5.67 -12.82 -15.27
N PHE A 361 6.16 -14.04 -15.29
CA PHE A 361 6.22 -14.87 -16.47
C PHE A 361 5.08 -15.88 -16.49
N ASN A 362 4.25 -15.87 -17.51
CA ASN A 362 3.32 -16.97 -17.75
C ASN A 362 4.11 -18.21 -18.16
N THR A 363 4.24 -19.18 -17.27
CA THR A 363 5.10 -20.37 -17.46
C THR A 363 4.65 -21.29 -18.60
N GLN A 364 3.42 -21.15 -19.07
CA GLN A 364 2.91 -21.87 -20.25
C GLN A 364 3.24 -21.19 -21.57
N ARG A 365 3.70 -19.92 -21.54
CA ARG A 365 4.00 -19.11 -22.72
C ARG A 365 5.47 -18.68 -22.81
N VAL A 366 6.16 -18.68 -21.69
CA VAL A 366 7.58 -18.29 -21.60
C VAL A 366 8.39 -19.47 -21.09
N ASP A 367 9.23 -20.02 -21.95
CA ASP A 367 10.08 -21.16 -21.63
C ASP A 367 11.04 -20.84 -20.48
N LYS A 368 11.33 -21.84 -19.63
CA LYS A 368 12.23 -21.66 -18.49
C LYS A 368 13.60 -21.07 -18.88
N PRO A 369 14.29 -21.51 -19.95
CA PRO A 369 15.54 -20.90 -20.39
C PRO A 369 15.41 -19.41 -20.67
N ALA A 370 14.32 -18.96 -21.29
CA ALA A 370 14.09 -17.55 -21.58
C ALA A 370 13.86 -16.73 -20.31
N ARG A 371 13.11 -17.26 -19.34
CA ARG A 371 12.91 -16.61 -18.04
C ARG A 371 14.23 -16.43 -17.29
N GLN A 372 15.05 -17.48 -17.25
CA GLN A 372 16.38 -17.45 -16.61
C GLN A 372 17.35 -16.51 -17.36
N ALA A 373 17.32 -16.52 -18.68
CA ALA A 373 18.14 -15.60 -19.47
C ALA A 373 17.78 -14.14 -19.21
N ILE A 374 16.49 -13.81 -19.16
CA ILE A 374 16.04 -12.45 -18.79
C ILE A 374 16.51 -12.08 -17.37
N ALA A 375 16.46 -13.01 -16.42
CA ALA A 375 16.95 -12.77 -15.07
C ALA A 375 18.47 -12.49 -15.02
N TYR A 376 19.28 -13.15 -15.86
CA TYR A 376 20.71 -12.85 -15.99
C TYR A 376 20.99 -11.49 -16.65
N LEU A 377 20.11 -11.03 -17.53
CA LEU A 377 20.26 -9.73 -18.21
C LEU A 377 19.90 -8.57 -17.29
N VAL A 378 18.95 -8.75 -16.38
CA VAL A 378 18.46 -7.68 -15.51
C VAL A 378 19.47 -7.38 -14.40
N ASN A 379 19.92 -6.12 -14.37
CA ASN A 379 20.66 -5.56 -13.25
C ASN A 379 19.75 -4.60 -12.48
N GLN A 380 19.30 -5.01 -11.29
CA GLN A 380 18.39 -4.25 -10.45
C GLN A 380 18.98 -2.90 -10.01
N GLU A 381 20.29 -2.83 -9.76
CA GLU A 381 20.99 -1.55 -9.48
C GLU A 381 20.88 -0.58 -10.67
N THR A 382 21.03 -1.07 -11.90
CA THR A 382 20.89 -0.23 -13.10
C THR A 382 19.45 0.28 -13.22
N ILE A 383 18.44 -0.55 -12.92
CA ILE A 383 17.04 -0.13 -12.91
C ILE A 383 16.85 1.03 -11.94
N THR A 384 17.25 0.86 -10.68
CA THR A 384 17.04 1.88 -9.64
C THR A 384 17.82 3.16 -9.93
N GLN A 385 19.05 3.06 -10.36
CA GLN A 385 19.88 4.23 -10.63
C GLN A 385 19.50 4.97 -11.93
N THR A 386 19.11 4.24 -12.98
CA THR A 386 18.90 4.83 -14.31
C THR A 386 17.43 5.13 -14.59
N ALA A 387 16.54 4.15 -14.44
CA ALA A 387 15.12 4.31 -14.72
C ALA A 387 14.41 5.08 -13.59
N LEU A 388 14.81 4.84 -12.34
CA LEU A 388 14.19 5.44 -11.16
C LEU A 388 14.98 6.61 -10.56
N ARG A 389 16.15 6.95 -11.11
CA ARG A 389 17.01 8.06 -10.67
C ARG A 389 17.40 7.99 -9.18
N GLY A 390 17.46 6.80 -8.60
CA GLY A 390 17.76 6.58 -7.19
C GLY A 390 16.53 6.40 -6.29
N GLN A 391 15.31 6.67 -6.79
CA GLN A 391 14.07 6.57 -6.02
C GLN A 391 13.53 5.13 -5.96
N GLY A 392 14.29 4.24 -5.35
CA GLY A 392 13.94 2.83 -5.16
C GLY A 392 15.14 2.01 -4.75
N THR A 393 14.90 0.86 -4.13
CA THR A 393 15.92 -0.10 -3.74
C THR A 393 15.89 -1.35 -4.64
N PRO A 394 17.04 -1.92 -5.03
CA PRO A 394 17.09 -3.11 -5.86
C PRO A 394 16.39 -4.31 -5.20
N ALA A 395 15.53 -5.01 -5.95
CA ALA A 395 14.83 -6.19 -5.45
C ALA A 395 15.40 -7.49 -6.02
N TYR A 396 15.73 -8.43 -5.12
CA TYR A 396 16.26 -9.76 -5.45
C TYR A 396 15.34 -10.89 -4.96
N LEU A 397 14.43 -10.58 -4.03
CA LEU A 397 13.41 -11.47 -3.50
C LEU A 397 12.03 -10.85 -3.72
N LEU A 398 10.99 -11.68 -3.71
CA LEU A 398 9.60 -11.23 -3.82
C LEU A 398 9.16 -10.48 -2.56
N THR A 399 9.55 -11.00 -1.40
CA THR A 399 9.27 -10.38 -0.11
C THR A 399 10.09 -9.11 0.04
N PRO A 400 9.48 -7.93 0.26
CA PRO A 400 10.24 -6.71 0.54
C PRO A 400 10.97 -6.79 1.89
N PRO A 401 12.05 -6.01 2.08
CA PRO A 401 12.90 -6.07 3.28
C PRO A 401 12.13 -5.95 4.60
N SER A 402 11.11 -5.08 4.65
CA SER A 402 10.29 -4.85 5.86
C SER A 402 9.46 -6.06 6.32
N GLY A 403 9.08 -6.96 5.39
CA GLY A 403 8.35 -8.21 5.70
C GLY A 403 9.21 -9.47 5.66
N PHE A 404 10.52 -9.32 5.45
CA PHE A 404 11.41 -10.48 5.31
C PHE A 404 11.79 -11.07 6.67
N PRO A 405 11.87 -12.42 6.80
CA PRO A 405 12.32 -13.07 8.04
C PRO A 405 13.70 -12.60 8.49
N GLY A 406 13.77 -11.98 9.66
CA GLY A 406 15.00 -11.37 10.18
C GLY A 406 15.23 -9.93 9.72
N GLY A 407 14.29 -9.35 8.96
CA GLY A 407 14.29 -7.95 8.57
C GLY A 407 15.27 -7.61 7.43
N PRO A 408 15.48 -6.30 7.18
CA PRO A 408 16.25 -5.81 6.04
C PRO A 408 17.69 -6.34 5.96
N GLU A 409 18.38 -6.45 7.09
CA GLU A 409 19.76 -6.94 7.12
C GLU A 409 19.85 -8.40 6.62
N ALA A 410 18.94 -9.27 7.08
CA ALA A 410 18.86 -10.66 6.64
C ALA A 410 18.49 -10.79 5.16
N TYR A 411 17.59 -9.92 4.67
CA TYR A 411 17.25 -9.80 3.26
C TYR A 411 18.48 -9.52 2.40
N HIS A 412 19.23 -8.47 2.74
CA HIS A 412 20.41 -8.05 1.98
C HIS A 412 21.55 -9.07 2.04
N GLU A 413 21.70 -9.76 3.18
CA GLU A 413 22.68 -10.85 3.33
C GLU A 413 22.34 -12.02 2.41
N LEU A 414 21.09 -12.49 2.41
CA LEU A 414 20.63 -13.59 1.55
C LEU A 414 20.76 -13.21 0.06
N ALA A 415 20.30 -12.03 -0.32
CA ALA A 415 20.39 -11.55 -1.70
C ALA A 415 21.83 -11.52 -2.21
N ARG A 416 22.74 -10.96 -1.41
CA ARG A 416 24.16 -10.84 -1.78
C ARG A 416 24.86 -12.19 -1.92
N ASN A 417 24.51 -13.14 -1.08
CA ASN A 417 25.23 -14.42 -1.00
C ASN A 417 24.64 -15.48 -1.94
N ASP A 418 23.31 -15.51 -2.12
CA ASP A 418 22.61 -16.65 -2.68
C ASP A 418 21.88 -16.35 -4.02
N TYR A 419 21.69 -15.06 -4.42
CA TYR A 419 20.97 -14.73 -5.66
C TYR A 419 21.70 -15.29 -6.89
N PRO A 420 21.06 -16.18 -7.68
CA PRO A 420 21.79 -16.98 -8.66
C PRO A 420 22.07 -16.28 -10.00
N TYR A 421 21.44 -15.11 -10.28
CA TYR A 421 21.47 -14.47 -11.60
C TYR A 421 22.39 -13.24 -11.67
N GLY A 422 23.21 -13.01 -10.64
CA GLY A 422 24.14 -11.88 -10.58
C GLY A 422 23.65 -10.76 -9.67
N TYR A 423 24.22 -10.70 -8.46
CA TYR A 423 23.93 -9.59 -7.54
C TYR A 423 24.61 -8.32 -8.04
N ALA A 424 23.83 -7.23 -8.21
CA ALA A 424 24.28 -5.91 -8.69
C ALA A 424 24.99 -5.92 -10.05
N GLN A 425 24.73 -6.91 -10.90
CA GLN A 425 25.34 -7.01 -12.22
C GLN A 425 24.46 -7.80 -13.20
N SER A 426 24.61 -7.54 -14.51
CA SER A 426 24.09 -8.40 -15.56
C SER A 426 25.15 -9.41 -15.99
N ASP A 427 24.72 -10.62 -16.40
CA ASP A 427 25.57 -11.66 -16.95
C ASP A 427 25.06 -12.10 -18.33
N ILE A 428 25.43 -11.32 -19.34
CA ILE A 428 25.02 -11.56 -20.75
C ILE A 428 25.58 -12.89 -21.27
N GLU A 429 26.75 -13.33 -20.80
CA GLU A 429 27.36 -14.58 -21.25
C GLU A 429 26.54 -15.78 -20.73
N SER A 430 26.20 -15.82 -19.47
CA SER A 430 25.30 -16.84 -18.89
C SER A 430 23.91 -16.81 -19.53
N ALA A 431 23.33 -15.63 -19.75
CA ALA A 431 22.05 -15.49 -20.46
C ALA A 431 22.09 -16.12 -21.85
N ARG A 432 23.12 -15.79 -22.63
CA ARG A 432 23.33 -16.37 -23.99
C ARG A 432 23.52 -17.88 -23.91
N GLN A 433 24.36 -18.37 -23.02
CA GLN A 433 24.65 -19.81 -22.88
C GLN A 433 23.36 -20.60 -22.60
N VAL A 434 22.51 -20.13 -21.69
CA VAL A 434 21.24 -20.81 -21.38
C VAL A 434 20.33 -20.90 -22.61
N MET A 435 20.29 -19.85 -23.45
CA MET A 435 19.49 -19.84 -24.67
C MET A 435 20.10 -20.72 -25.77
N GLU A 436 21.41 -20.72 -25.93
CA GLU A 436 22.12 -21.60 -26.88
C GLU A 436 21.94 -23.09 -26.52
N GLU A 437 22.01 -23.44 -25.22
CA GLU A 437 21.76 -24.81 -24.75
C GLU A 437 20.29 -25.24 -24.98
N ALA A 438 19.35 -24.29 -25.00
CA ALA A 438 17.97 -24.52 -25.37
C ALA A 438 17.72 -24.56 -26.89
N GLY A 439 18.75 -24.28 -27.72
CA GLY A 439 18.70 -24.38 -29.17
C GLY A 439 18.40 -23.07 -29.90
N TYR A 440 18.39 -21.94 -29.21
CA TYR A 440 18.23 -20.62 -29.81
C TYR A 440 19.58 -20.05 -30.29
N SER A 441 19.53 -19.15 -31.27
CA SER A 441 20.70 -18.53 -31.85
C SER A 441 20.33 -17.22 -32.54
N GLU A 442 21.32 -16.48 -33.08
CA GLU A 442 21.11 -15.26 -33.87
C GLU A 442 20.18 -15.48 -35.09
N ASP A 443 20.25 -16.66 -35.72
CA ASP A 443 19.39 -17.02 -36.86
C ASP A 443 18.01 -17.59 -36.43
N SER A 444 17.80 -17.89 -35.14
CA SER A 444 16.58 -18.47 -34.57
C SER A 444 16.34 -17.94 -33.16
N MET A 445 15.93 -16.71 -33.07
CA MET A 445 15.67 -16.04 -31.80
C MET A 445 14.39 -16.53 -31.15
N TYR A 446 14.35 -16.43 -29.80
CA TYR A 446 13.15 -16.65 -29.02
C TYR A 446 12.30 -15.37 -29.03
N GLU A 447 11.05 -15.45 -29.49
CA GLU A 447 10.15 -14.31 -29.54
C GLU A 447 9.28 -14.26 -28.29
N THR A 448 9.15 -13.09 -27.65
CA THR A 448 8.29 -12.88 -26.49
C THR A 448 7.77 -11.44 -26.41
N THR A 449 6.83 -11.18 -25.49
CA THR A 449 6.24 -9.85 -25.31
C THR A 449 6.25 -9.45 -23.85
N ILE A 450 6.72 -8.24 -23.55
CA ILE A 450 6.56 -7.59 -22.25
C ILE A 450 5.33 -6.70 -22.32
N GLN A 451 4.40 -6.91 -21.39
CA GLN A 451 3.20 -6.11 -21.23
C GLN A 451 3.30 -5.27 -19.95
N HIS A 452 2.98 -3.98 -20.04
CA HIS A 452 2.99 -3.08 -18.88
C HIS A 452 1.82 -2.10 -18.87
N PRO A 453 1.42 -1.60 -17.67
CA PRO A 453 0.35 -0.62 -17.54
C PRO A 453 0.64 0.72 -18.23
N SER A 454 -0.41 1.33 -18.83
CA SER A 454 -0.38 2.67 -19.43
C SER A 454 -0.91 3.77 -18.50
N ASP A 455 -1.58 3.39 -17.43
CA ASP A 455 -2.32 4.28 -16.52
C ASP A 455 -1.66 4.47 -15.17
N ARG A 456 -0.67 3.64 -14.82
CA ARG A 456 0.05 3.69 -13.54
C ARG A 456 1.54 3.46 -13.76
N GLN A 457 2.38 4.39 -13.28
CA GLN A 457 3.85 4.29 -13.41
C GLN A 457 4.30 3.96 -14.86
N ALA A 458 3.58 4.50 -15.86
CA ALA A 458 3.78 4.13 -17.26
C ALA A 458 5.19 4.47 -17.75
N SER A 459 5.76 5.59 -17.31
CA SER A 459 7.12 6.04 -17.66
C SER A 459 8.20 5.11 -17.14
N GLU A 460 8.08 4.67 -15.89
CA GLU A 460 9.00 3.76 -15.22
C GLU A 460 8.94 2.39 -15.87
N TRP A 461 7.75 1.84 -16.05
CA TRP A 461 7.55 0.55 -16.71
C TRP A 461 8.05 0.54 -18.14
N SER A 462 7.75 1.59 -18.92
CA SER A 462 8.23 1.73 -20.30
C SER A 462 9.76 1.78 -20.37
N SER A 463 10.39 2.52 -19.45
CA SER A 463 11.85 2.60 -19.37
C SER A 463 12.49 1.26 -19.03
N ILE A 464 11.89 0.51 -18.10
CA ILE A 464 12.39 -0.81 -17.68
C ILE A 464 12.16 -1.85 -18.79
N ALA A 465 10.98 -1.86 -19.42
CA ALA A 465 10.70 -2.75 -20.54
C ALA A 465 11.71 -2.53 -21.70
N SER A 466 12.01 -1.25 -22.00
CA SER A 466 13.01 -0.89 -23.02
C SER A 466 14.43 -1.34 -22.63
N LEU A 467 14.81 -1.18 -21.36
CA LEU A 467 16.11 -1.64 -20.87
C LEU A 467 16.27 -3.17 -21.01
N ILE A 468 15.22 -3.93 -20.71
CA ILE A 468 15.22 -5.39 -20.89
C ILE A 468 15.29 -5.75 -22.39
N GLN A 469 14.48 -5.08 -23.23
CA GLN A 469 14.47 -5.29 -24.68
C GLN A 469 15.85 -5.07 -25.31
N ASP A 470 16.52 -3.96 -24.96
CA ASP A 470 17.84 -3.61 -25.51
C ASP A 470 18.91 -4.64 -25.19
N GLN A 471 18.81 -5.33 -24.05
CA GLN A 471 19.79 -6.36 -23.65
C GLN A 471 19.43 -7.76 -24.16
N ALA A 472 18.15 -8.02 -24.40
CA ALA A 472 17.63 -9.34 -24.73
C ALA A 472 18.16 -9.89 -26.07
N GLU A 473 18.38 -9.03 -27.08
CA GLU A 473 18.91 -9.40 -28.37
C GLU A 473 20.29 -10.09 -28.25
N ALA A 474 21.14 -9.63 -27.34
CA ALA A 474 22.45 -10.20 -27.07
C ALA A 474 22.40 -11.65 -26.54
N ALA A 475 21.26 -12.08 -26.03
CA ALA A 475 20.99 -13.44 -25.56
C ALA A 475 19.99 -14.21 -26.45
N HIS A 476 19.88 -13.85 -27.74
CA HIS A 476 18.99 -14.49 -28.71
C HIS A 476 17.50 -14.43 -28.36
N ILE A 477 17.07 -13.35 -27.72
CA ILE A 477 15.65 -13.10 -27.38
C ILE A 477 15.18 -11.83 -28.08
N ASP A 478 14.12 -11.95 -28.90
CA ASP A 478 13.43 -10.84 -29.54
C ASP A 478 12.22 -10.45 -28.68
N VAL A 479 12.28 -9.28 -28.04
CA VAL A 479 11.27 -8.78 -27.12
C VAL A 479 10.43 -7.70 -27.80
N SER A 480 9.12 -7.92 -27.89
CA SER A 480 8.14 -6.87 -28.21
C SER A 480 7.60 -6.24 -26.93
N ILE A 481 7.23 -4.95 -26.99
CA ILE A 481 6.62 -4.23 -25.85
C ILE A 481 5.17 -3.87 -26.20
N GLU A 482 4.25 -4.16 -25.29
CA GLU A 482 2.84 -3.83 -25.40
C GLU A 482 2.40 -3.03 -24.16
N GLU A 483 1.78 -1.88 -24.38
CA GLU A 483 1.23 -1.02 -23.35
C GLU A 483 -0.31 -1.04 -23.40
N ALA A 484 -0.96 -1.24 -22.25
CA ALA A 484 -2.41 -1.22 -22.13
C ALA A 484 -2.87 -0.83 -20.73
N PRO A 485 -4.15 -0.40 -20.54
CA PRO A 485 -4.68 -0.11 -19.21
C PRO A 485 -4.55 -1.29 -18.25
N SER A 486 -4.27 -1.00 -16.97
CA SER A 486 -4.08 -2.02 -15.90
C SER A 486 -5.24 -3.02 -15.83
N SER A 487 -6.50 -2.54 -15.95
CA SER A 487 -7.68 -3.39 -15.92
C SER A 487 -7.72 -4.39 -17.09
N THR A 488 -7.33 -3.95 -18.29
CA THR A 488 -7.23 -4.82 -19.48
C THR A 488 -6.17 -5.89 -19.30
N LEU A 489 -4.98 -5.51 -18.83
CA LEU A 489 -3.88 -6.47 -18.61
C LEU A 489 -4.23 -7.48 -17.51
N THR A 490 -4.89 -7.03 -16.44
CA THR A 490 -5.36 -7.90 -15.37
C THR A 490 -6.36 -8.93 -15.87
N SER A 491 -7.38 -8.52 -16.65
CA SER A 491 -8.34 -9.46 -17.25
C SER A 491 -7.65 -10.50 -18.11
N ARG A 492 -6.74 -10.07 -18.99
CA ARG A 492 -5.94 -10.96 -19.84
C ARG A 492 -5.01 -11.88 -19.05
N ALA A 493 -4.50 -11.42 -17.90
CA ALA A 493 -3.70 -12.23 -17.00
C ALA A 493 -4.52 -13.39 -16.41
N PHE A 494 -5.73 -13.12 -15.95
CA PHE A 494 -6.66 -14.18 -15.49
C PHE A 494 -7.05 -15.15 -16.60
N GLU A 495 -7.21 -14.68 -17.83
CA GLU A 495 -7.48 -15.52 -19.01
C GLU A 495 -6.25 -16.30 -19.47
N GLY A 496 -5.05 -16.01 -18.94
CA GLY A 496 -3.78 -16.63 -19.33
C GLY A 496 -3.25 -16.13 -20.66
N GLU A 497 -3.66 -14.95 -21.11
CA GLU A 497 -3.29 -14.38 -22.40
C GLU A 497 -2.02 -13.51 -22.34
N ILE A 498 -1.56 -13.13 -21.16
CA ILE A 498 -0.30 -12.41 -20.98
C ILE A 498 0.90 -13.34 -21.20
N THR A 499 2.07 -12.75 -21.50
CA THR A 499 3.35 -13.43 -21.65
C THR A 499 4.28 -13.06 -20.51
N ILE A 500 4.75 -11.80 -20.46
CA ILE A 500 5.54 -11.22 -19.37
C ILE A 500 4.81 -9.96 -18.92
N PHE A 501 4.36 -9.92 -17.68
CA PHE A 501 3.59 -8.82 -17.13
C PHE A 501 4.36 -8.07 -16.05
N LEU A 502 4.62 -6.78 -16.28
CA LEU A 502 5.22 -5.90 -15.28
C LEU A 502 4.13 -5.41 -14.33
N VAL A 503 4.27 -5.74 -13.06
CA VAL A 503 3.23 -5.53 -12.04
C VAL A 503 3.86 -5.34 -10.66
N TRP A 504 3.05 -4.95 -9.68
CA TRP A 504 3.45 -4.84 -8.29
C TRP A 504 2.42 -5.46 -7.33
N ASN A 505 2.91 -5.85 -6.16
CA ASN A 505 2.08 -6.17 -5.00
C ASN A 505 2.67 -5.59 -3.73
N ALA A 506 1.80 -5.36 -2.75
CA ALA A 506 2.16 -4.87 -1.43
C ALA A 506 1.81 -5.88 -0.34
N LEU A 507 2.51 -5.80 0.78
CA LEU A 507 2.14 -6.51 1.99
C LEU A 507 0.93 -5.84 2.63
N ASN A 508 -0.04 -6.63 3.04
CA ASN A 508 -1.19 -6.17 3.85
C ASN A 508 -0.83 -6.14 5.35
N TRP A 509 0.07 -7.01 5.75
CA TRP A 509 0.74 -7.07 7.05
C TRP A 509 2.22 -7.39 6.81
N LEU A 510 3.11 -7.01 7.72
CA LEU A 510 4.56 -7.12 7.50
C LEU A 510 5.08 -8.54 7.76
N GLU A 511 4.57 -9.53 7.02
CA GLU A 511 5.11 -10.88 6.95
C GLU A 511 5.18 -11.39 5.49
N ALA A 512 6.08 -12.32 5.23
CA ALA A 512 6.40 -12.78 3.88
C ALA A 512 5.24 -13.47 3.15
N ASP A 513 4.36 -14.17 3.87
CA ASP A 513 3.20 -14.85 3.28
C ASP A 513 2.25 -13.89 2.56
N ALA A 514 2.12 -12.65 3.04
CA ALA A 514 1.33 -11.62 2.38
C ALA A 514 1.78 -11.36 0.93
N MET A 515 3.07 -11.58 0.61
CA MET A 515 3.62 -11.50 -0.74
C MET A 515 3.71 -12.87 -1.41
N LEU A 516 4.23 -13.87 -0.71
CA LEU A 516 4.57 -15.17 -1.28
C LEU A 516 3.34 -16.00 -1.70
N ARG A 517 2.14 -15.67 -1.21
CA ARG A 517 0.88 -16.28 -1.69
C ARG A 517 0.72 -16.19 -3.20
N PHE A 518 1.30 -15.18 -3.84
CA PHE A 518 1.32 -15.06 -5.31
C PHE A 518 2.29 -16.02 -5.99
N ALA A 519 3.18 -16.66 -5.22
CA ALA A 519 4.12 -17.69 -5.66
C ALA A 519 3.69 -19.11 -5.28
N TYR A 520 2.41 -19.33 -4.93
CA TYR A 520 1.89 -20.66 -4.64
C TYR A 520 1.56 -21.38 -5.96
N PRO A 521 2.21 -22.51 -6.26
CA PRO A 521 1.92 -23.28 -7.47
C PRO A 521 0.46 -23.75 -7.51
N ASN A 522 -0.15 -23.74 -8.70
CA ASN A 522 -1.55 -24.10 -8.96
C ASN A 522 -2.63 -23.22 -8.30
N GLN A 523 -2.25 -22.23 -7.50
CA GLN A 523 -3.19 -21.35 -6.80
C GLN A 523 -3.31 -19.99 -7.51
N PHE A 524 -2.19 -19.42 -7.93
CA PHE A 524 -2.15 -18.11 -8.55
C PHE A 524 -2.13 -18.21 -10.07
N THR A 525 -3.15 -17.67 -10.72
CA THR A 525 -3.40 -17.90 -12.15
C THR A 525 -2.50 -17.11 -13.11
N TRP A 526 -1.89 -15.99 -12.68
CA TRP A 526 -1.13 -15.13 -13.61
C TRP A 526 0.18 -15.75 -14.07
N SER A 527 0.96 -16.35 -13.16
CA SER A 527 2.20 -17.04 -13.50
C SER A 527 1.97 -18.41 -14.15
N ARG A 528 0.81 -19.02 -13.92
CA ARG A 528 0.50 -20.40 -14.33
C ARG A 528 1.54 -21.42 -13.84
N TRP A 529 2.23 -21.13 -12.74
CA TRP A 529 3.25 -22.00 -12.17
C TRP A 529 2.64 -23.30 -11.67
N GLY A 530 3.02 -24.41 -12.29
CA GLY A 530 2.48 -25.74 -11.98
C GLY A 530 1.03 -25.97 -12.39
N ALA A 531 0.39 -25.04 -13.13
CA ALA A 531 -0.97 -25.23 -13.62
C ALA A 531 -1.02 -26.28 -14.75
N GLU A 532 -2.16 -26.99 -14.82
CA GLU A 532 -2.43 -27.95 -15.90
C GLU A 532 -2.55 -27.20 -17.25
N VAL A 533 -1.89 -27.72 -18.28
CA VAL A 533 -2.04 -27.27 -19.66
C VAL A 533 -3.10 -28.12 -20.33
N ASP A 534 -4.20 -27.51 -20.79
CA ASP A 534 -5.28 -28.18 -21.53
C ASP A 534 -5.81 -29.46 -20.83
N PHE A 535 -5.83 -29.50 -19.48
CA PHE A 535 -6.23 -30.63 -18.65
C PHE A 535 -5.28 -31.85 -18.70
N GLU A 536 -4.14 -31.75 -19.36
CA GLU A 536 -3.06 -32.74 -19.28
C GLU A 536 -2.00 -32.28 -18.27
N TYR A 537 -1.94 -32.94 -17.11
CA TYR A 537 -0.95 -32.67 -16.06
C TYR A 537 0.39 -33.32 -16.43
N GLU A 538 1.38 -32.51 -16.80
CA GLU A 538 2.74 -33.01 -17.06
C GLU A 538 3.56 -33.26 -15.78
N GLY A 539 3.00 -32.93 -14.59
CA GLY A 539 3.67 -32.96 -13.30
C GLY A 539 4.32 -31.61 -12.95
N LEU A 540 4.48 -31.35 -11.66
CA LEU A 540 5.19 -30.17 -11.18
C LEU A 540 6.69 -30.28 -11.51
N SER A 541 7.32 -29.14 -11.80
CA SER A 541 8.77 -29.05 -11.74
C SER A 541 9.27 -29.36 -10.34
N GLU A 542 10.55 -29.70 -10.19
CA GLU A 542 11.14 -29.91 -8.87
C GLU A 542 10.98 -28.66 -7.99
N ALA A 543 11.16 -27.46 -8.55
CA ALA A 543 10.99 -26.20 -7.85
C ALA A 543 9.53 -25.95 -7.44
N ALA A 544 8.56 -26.21 -8.34
CA ALA A 544 7.15 -26.10 -8.01
C ALA A 544 6.73 -27.07 -6.90
N GLN A 545 7.26 -28.30 -6.90
CA GLN A 545 7.01 -29.27 -5.82
C GLN A 545 7.60 -28.77 -4.48
N GLN A 546 8.83 -28.24 -4.50
CA GLN A 546 9.45 -27.66 -3.31
C GLN A 546 8.65 -26.47 -2.74
N ALA A 547 8.12 -25.61 -3.61
CA ALA A 547 7.25 -24.52 -3.19
C ALA A 547 5.93 -25.03 -2.62
N THR A 548 5.31 -26.06 -3.23
CA THR A 548 4.08 -26.69 -2.71
C THR A 548 4.32 -27.31 -1.33
N ASP A 549 5.40 -28.08 -1.15
CA ASP A 549 5.75 -28.70 0.14
C ASP A 549 6.03 -27.62 1.22
N ALA A 550 6.59 -26.47 0.82
CA ALA A 550 6.82 -25.34 1.71
C ALA A 550 5.50 -24.67 2.11
N TRP A 551 4.58 -24.49 1.18
CA TRP A 551 3.23 -23.98 1.47
C TRP A 551 2.43 -24.91 2.38
N GLU A 552 2.47 -26.22 2.16
CA GLU A 552 1.84 -27.19 3.06
C GLU A 552 2.43 -27.11 4.48
N ARG A 553 3.73 -26.83 4.62
CA ARG A 553 4.36 -26.59 5.92
C ARG A 553 3.87 -25.29 6.53
N TYR A 554 3.79 -24.19 5.77
CA TYR A 554 3.23 -22.92 6.21
C TYR A 554 1.81 -23.09 6.75
N GLU A 555 0.92 -23.77 6.02
CA GLU A 555 -0.48 -24.00 6.41
C GLU A 555 -0.64 -24.78 7.73
N GLN A 556 0.35 -25.61 8.08
CA GLN A 556 0.35 -26.39 9.32
C GLN A 556 0.86 -25.60 10.54
N HIS A 557 1.40 -24.40 10.36
CA HIS A 557 2.10 -23.61 11.40
C HIS A 557 1.55 -22.18 11.47
N GLN A 558 0.23 -22.08 11.76
CA GLN A 558 -0.49 -20.78 11.73
C GLN A 558 -0.59 -20.10 13.09
N THR A 559 -0.02 -20.68 14.16
CA THR A 559 -0.06 -20.04 15.47
C THR A 559 1.07 -19.00 15.62
N PRO A 560 0.91 -18.00 16.48
CA PRO A 560 1.97 -17.00 16.77
C PRO A 560 3.11 -17.56 17.65
N SER A 561 3.17 -18.87 17.88
CA SER A 561 4.25 -19.49 18.69
C SER A 561 5.61 -19.38 18.00
N ASP A 562 6.69 -19.29 18.77
CA ASP A 562 8.08 -19.24 18.24
C ASP A 562 8.41 -20.43 17.34
N SER A 563 7.90 -21.64 17.66
CA SER A 563 8.12 -22.84 16.85
C SER A 563 7.45 -22.77 15.48
N ASP A 564 6.23 -22.23 15.43
CA ASP A 564 5.50 -22.06 14.18
C ASP A 564 6.11 -20.93 13.37
N GLN A 565 6.50 -19.83 13.99
CA GLN A 565 7.22 -18.75 13.32
C GLN A 565 8.52 -19.23 12.67
N GLN A 566 9.30 -20.06 13.37
CA GLN A 566 10.50 -20.65 12.77
C GLN A 566 10.16 -21.54 11.57
N ALA A 567 9.13 -22.37 11.67
CA ALA A 567 8.72 -23.25 10.58
C ALA A 567 8.22 -22.45 9.37
N ARG A 568 7.45 -21.34 9.59
CA ARG A 568 7.05 -20.43 8.53
C ARG A 568 8.25 -19.74 7.87
N ASN A 569 9.19 -19.23 8.64
CA ASN A 569 10.40 -18.59 8.12
C ASN A 569 11.19 -19.53 7.21
N GLU A 570 11.33 -20.81 7.59
CA GLU A 570 11.98 -21.83 6.75
C GLU A 570 11.18 -22.09 5.47
N ALA A 571 9.85 -22.10 5.52
CA ALA A 571 8.98 -22.26 4.37
C ALA A 571 9.11 -21.06 3.40
N TYR A 572 9.10 -19.84 3.91
CA TYR A 572 9.26 -18.63 3.10
C TYR A 572 10.57 -18.62 2.31
N LEU A 573 11.69 -18.93 2.97
CA LEU A 573 12.99 -19.02 2.30
C LEU A 573 13.01 -20.13 1.22
N GLN A 574 12.30 -21.23 1.45
CA GLN A 574 12.20 -22.31 0.46
C GLN A 574 11.38 -21.87 -0.77
N ILE A 575 10.29 -21.13 -0.57
CA ILE A 575 9.47 -20.59 -1.67
C ILE A 575 10.26 -19.57 -2.50
N GLU A 576 10.99 -18.64 -1.86
CA GLU A 576 11.85 -17.68 -2.56
C GLU A 576 12.90 -18.39 -3.44
N ARG A 577 13.59 -19.40 -2.88
CA ARG A 577 14.57 -20.19 -3.64
C ARG A 577 13.96 -21.01 -4.76
N ALA A 578 12.76 -21.56 -4.57
CA ALA A 578 12.03 -22.27 -5.61
C ALA A 578 11.63 -21.34 -6.76
N ASN A 579 11.19 -20.11 -6.44
CA ASN A 579 10.95 -19.07 -7.44
C ASN A 579 12.22 -18.76 -8.24
N TRP A 580 13.38 -18.62 -7.60
CA TRP A 580 14.64 -18.42 -8.32
C TRP A 580 14.97 -19.58 -9.26
N GLN A 581 14.72 -20.83 -8.85
CA GLN A 581 15.02 -22.01 -9.69
C GLN A 581 14.17 -22.06 -10.97
N ASP A 582 12.89 -21.72 -10.88
CA ASP A 582 11.98 -21.72 -12.03
C ASP A 582 11.84 -20.34 -12.67
N MET A 583 12.24 -19.29 -11.96
CA MET A 583 12.13 -17.90 -12.35
C MET A 583 10.72 -17.58 -12.89
N THR A 584 9.72 -17.72 -12.02
CA THR A 584 8.33 -17.45 -12.37
C THR A 584 7.94 -16.00 -12.18
N MET A 585 8.62 -15.36 -11.23
CA MET A 585 8.50 -13.92 -10.94
C MET A 585 9.90 -13.36 -10.70
N LEU A 586 10.26 -12.35 -11.47
CA LEU A 586 11.55 -11.67 -11.38
C LEU A 586 11.39 -10.36 -10.60
N PRO A 587 11.88 -10.27 -9.36
CA PRO A 587 11.90 -9.01 -8.61
C PRO A 587 12.77 -7.97 -9.32
N LEU A 588 12.30 -6.72 -9.36
CA LEU A 588 12.97 -5.62 -10.05
C LEU A 588 13.42 -4.53 -9.07
N TRP A 589 12.47 -3.97 -8.30
CA TRP A 589 12.79 -2.99 -7.26
C TRP A 589 11.72 -2.95 -6.17
N HIS A 590 12.10 -2.44 -5.01
CA HIS A 590 11.20 -2.00 -3.95
C HIS A 590 11.08 -0.48 -4.02
N PRO A 591 9.87 0.10 -4.14
CA PRO A 591 9.70 1.54 -4.09
C PRO A 591 10.03 2.07 -2.70
N ILE A 592 10.45 3.32 -2.65
CA ILE A 592 10.63 4.07 -1.41
C ILE A 592 9.57 5.16 -1.30
N GLU A 593 9.31 5.60 -0.10
CA GLU A 593 8.62 6.83 0.20
C GLU A 593 9.65 7.85 0.66
N GLU A 594 9.61 9.02 0.07
CA GLU A 594 10.50 10.14 0.39
C GLU A 594 9.65 11.32 0.86
N LEU A 595 10.08 11.97 1.94
CA LEU A 595 9.48 13.20 2.41
C LEU A 595 10.57 14.25 2.60
N TYR A 596 10.22 15.46 2.25
CA TYR A 596 11.06 16.63 2.36
C TYR A 596 10.36 17.66 3.24
N TRP A 597 11.11 18.31 4.16
CA TRP A 597 10.54 19.34 5.01
C TRP A 597 11.54 20.46 5.29
N TYR A 598 11.02 21.63 5.55
CA TYR A 598 11.82 22.78 5.86
C TYR A 598 12.36 22.75 7.30
N ASP A 599 13.43 23.50 7.57
CA ASP A 599 14.11 23.58 8.87
C ASP A 599 13.26 24.21 9.99
N TRP A 600 12.20 24.95 9.63
CA TRP A 600 11.23 25.48 10.61
C TRP A 600 10.19 24.45 11.09
N VAL A 601 10.20 23.24 10.56
CA VAL A 601 9.37 22.11 11.00
C VAL A 601 10.17 21.33 12.02
N GLU A 602 9.84 21.49 13.30
CA GLU A 602 10.50 20.78 14.40
C GLU A 602 9.67 19.58 14.87
N GLY A 603 10.35 18.53 15.31
CA GLY A 603 9.71 17.32 15.85
C GLY A 603 9.12 16.36 14.80
N PHE A 604 9.32 16.63 13.51
CA PHE A 604 8.94 15.67 12.47
C PHE A 604 10.04 14.61 12.31
N GLU A 605 9.64 13.34 12.31
CA GLU A 605 10.51 12.19 12.12
C GLU A 605 9.93 11.28 11.04
N MET A 606 10.79 10.73 10.17
CA MET A 606 10.34 9.76 9.16
C MET A 606 9.98 8.44 9.83
N HIS A 607 8.78 7.94 9.55
CA HIS A 607 8.32 6.62 10.01
C HIS A 607 8.55 5.55 8.94
N GLY A 608 8.45 4.28 9.35
CA GLY A 608 8.38 3.16 8.42
C GLY A 608 7.06 3.13 7.65
N SER A 609 6.98 2.26 6.69
CA SER A 609 5.97 2.25 5.63
C SER A 609 4.53 1.92 6.06
N GLN A 610 4.33 1.41 7.28
CA GLN A 610 3.00 0.98 7.74
C GLN A 610 2.24 2.03 8.55
N ARG A 611 2.82 3.18 8.78
CA ARG A 611 2.17 4.29 9.46
C ARG A 611 2.76 5.61 9.02
N ARG A 612 1.93 6.56 8.59
CA ARG A 612 2.35 7.95 8.42
C ARG A 612 2.78 8.55 9.75
N PRO A 613 3.77 9.45 9.76
CA PRO A 613 4.18 10.15 10.96
C PRO A 613 2.99 10.85 11.64
N ALA A 614 2.91 10.73 12.96
CA ALA A 614 1.96 11.50 13.75
C ALA A 614 2.42 12.97 13.81
N LEU A 615 1.52 13.89 13.45
CA LEU A 615 1.82 15.32 13.39
C LEU A 615 1.59 16.05 14.72
N ASN A 616 1.06 15.36 15.73
CA ASN A 616 0.82 15.94 17.04
C ASN A 616 2.10 16.36 17.80
N ASN A 617 3.25 15.80 17.43
CA ASN A 617 4.56 16.20 17.99
C ASN A 617 5.28 17.25 17.13
N VAL A 618 4.63 17.74 16.06
CA VAL A 618 5.24 18.70 15.12
C VAL A 618 4.87 20.12 15.51
N SER A 619 5.88 20.97 15.59
CA SER A 619 5.72 22.41 15.80
C SER A 619 6.36 23.23 14.69
N LEU A 620 5.93 24.49 14.54
CA LEU A 620 6.42 25.40 13.52
C LEU A 620 7.11 26.60 14.16
N THR A 621 8.35 26.89 13.74
CA THR A 621 9.18 28.02 14.25
C THR A 621 9.24 29.22 13.31
N ARG A 622 8.36 29.29 12.29
CA ARG A 622 8.25 30.39 11.32
C ARG A 622 7.25 31.46 11.75
#